data_d83d419ec6c8cb71cc9cd92a4a82b7f9
#
_entry.id   d83d419ec6c8cb71cc9cd92a4a82b7f9
#
_cell.length_a   1.000
_cell.length_b   1.000
_cell.length_c   1.000
_cell.angle_alpha   90.00
_cell.angle_beta   90.00
_cell.angle_gamma   90.00
#
_symmetry.space_group_name_H-M   'P 1'
#
loop_
_entity.id
_entity.type
_entity.pdbx_description
1 polymer ?
#
loop_
_entity_poly.entity_id
_entity_poly.type
_entity_poly.pdbx_seq_one_letter_code
_entity_poly.pdbx_strand_id
1 'polypeptide(L)'
;YNECFESVKKLIQKDDVLIIDFGINDSVSSSNKITIDEMKQYMSEMAAMAKEKGAVPVLVSPVYNSKYQHKTYFTYSTSTKINAITEFAESIGVECIDLNKYTQLYVNQAKTDTNDTNWAVNNYQVGDNLHLTQHSALLASSFIAAELKSMGYETTDYSYTYKDLSSLSADSD
;
A
#
# COMPACT_ATOMS: atom_id res chain seq x y z
N TYR A 1 -2.67 -18.29 4.25
CA TYR A 1 -1.25 -18.03 4.00
C TYR A 1 -0.58 -19.20 3.26
N ASN A 2 -0.50 -20.37 3.87
CA ASN A 2 0.35 -21.46 3.35
C ASN A 2 0.02 -21.93 1.92
N GLU A 3 -1.26 -22.14 1.58
CA GLU A 3 -1.64 -22.66 0.25
C GLU A 3 -1.35 -21.66 -0.88
N CYS A 4 -1.71 -20.39 -0.69
CA CYS A 4 -1.46 -19.35 -1.70
C CYS A 4 0.04 -19.05 -1.83
N PHE A 5 0.76 -18.98 -0.72
CA PHE A 5 2.19 -18.72 -0.70
C PHE A 5 2.99 -19.80 -1.40
N GLU A 6 2.68 -21.08 -1.17
CA GLU A 6 3.34 -22.19 -1.88
C GLU A 6 3.08 -22.18 -3.39
N SER A 7 1.93 -21.65 -3.82
CA SER A 7 1.64 -21.46 -5.24
C SER A 7 2.51 -20.35 -5.85
N VAL A 8 2.59 -19.19 -5.18
CA VAL A 8 3.46 -18.09 -5.61
C VAL A 8 4.92 -18.53 -5.66
N LYS A 9 5.39 -19.26 -4.63
CA LYS A 9 6.74 -19.79 -4.54
C LYS A 9 7.13 -20.71 -5.72
N LYS A 10 6.17 -21.43 -6.30
CA LYS A 10 6.41 -22.25 -7.49
C LYS A 10 6.53 -21.46 -8.78
N LEU A 11 5.84 -20.31 -8.87
CA LEU A 11 5.73 -19.51 -10.08
C LEU A 11 6.84 -18.47 -10.22
N ILE A 12 7.26 -17.87 -9.10
CA ILE A 12 8.22 -16.77 -9.10
C ILE A 12 9.59 -17.20 -9.64
N GLN A 13 10.16 -16.36 -10.50
CA GLN A 13 11.42 -16.60 -11.21
C GLN A 13 12.42 -15.47 -10.91
N LYS A 14 13.66 -15.68 -11.34
CA LYS A 14 14.70 -14.66 -11.32
C LYS A 14 14.25 -13.43 -12.13
N ASP A 15 14.58 -12.26 -11.63
CA ASP A 15 14.28 -10.94 -12.19
C ASP A 15 12.79 -10.54 -12.14
N ASP A 16 11.91 -11.39 -11.56
CA ASP A 16 10.54 -10.98 -11.24
C ASP A 16 10.51 -9.93 -10.12
N VAL A 17 9.47 -9.09 -10.10
CA VAL A 17 9.14 -8.21 -8.96
C VAL A 17 7.97 -8.82 -8.19
N LEU A 18 8.19 -9.17 -6.93
CA LEU A 18 7.14 -9.65 -6.04
C LEU A 18 6.57 -8.48 -5.22
N ILE A 19 5.37 -8.02 -5.57
CA ILE A 19 4.63 -7.03 -4.79
C ILE A 19 3.94 -7.72 -3.61
N ILE A 20 4.20 -7.24 -2.40
CA ILE A 20 3.66 -7.78 -1.15
C ILE A 20 2.80 -6.69 -0.50
N ASP A 21 1.48 -6.79 -0.70
CA ASP A 21 0.47 -5.85 -0.17
C ASP A 21 -0.50 -6.58 0.75
N PHE A 22 -0.29 -6.43 2.06
CA PHE A 22 -1.12 -7.00 3.11
C PHE A 22 -1.36 -5.99 4.23
N GLY A 23 -2.36 -6.27 5.07
CA GLY A 23 -2.58 -5.52 6.30
C GLY A 23 -3.85 -4.67 6.36
N ILE A 24 -4.64 -4.60 5.27
CA ILE A 24 -5.88 -3.81 5.30
C ILE A 24 -6.94 -4.42 6.22
N ASN A 25 -6.99 -5.74 6.30
CA ASN A 25 -7.93 -6.49 7.16
C ASN A 25 -7.31 -6.93 8.48
N ASP A 26 -6.00 -6.81 8.59
CA ASP A 26 -5.25 -7.18 9.78
C ASP A 26 -5.27 -6.00 10.75
N SER A 27 -5.93 -6.17 11.87
CA SER A 27 -6.09 -5.12 12.86
C SER A 27 -6.23 -5.69 14.26
N VAL A 28 -5.96 -4.84 15.25
CA VAL A 28 -6.06 -5.16 16.68
C VAL A 28 -7.44 -5.67 17.09
N SER A 29 -8.48 -5.41 16.29
CA SER A 29 -9.88 -5.69 16.62
C SER A 29 -10.55 -6.76 15.76
N SER A 30 -9.84 -7.41 14.81
CA SER A 30 -10.44 -8.47 14.00
C SER A 30 -10.55 -9.78 14.77
N SER A 31 -11.55 -10.61 14.41
CA SER A 31 -11.72 -11.94 15.01
C SER A 31 -10.62 -12.93 14.60
N ASN A 32 -9.99 -12.71 13.45
CA ASN A 32 -8.86 -13.49 12.93
C ASN A 32 -7.55 -12.75 13.19
N LYS A 33 -7.26 -12.52 14.46
CA LYS A 33 -6.10 -11.73 14.85
C LYS A 33 -4.81 -12.47 14.53
N ILE A 34 -4.03 -11.88 13.64
CA ILE A 34 -2.59 -12.05 13.68
C ILE A 34 -2.00 -10.81 14.38
N THR A 35 -0.93 -11.00 15.11
CA THR A 35 -0.19 -9.88 15.69
C THR A 35 0.58 -9.15 14.60
N ILE A 36 0.98 -7.90 14.87
CA ILE A 36 1.85 -7.18 13.95
C ILE A 36 3.18 -7.92 13.75
N ASP A 37 3.68 -8.60 14.77
CA ASP A 37 4.93 -9.35 14.69
C ASP A 37 4.78 -10.59 13.79
N GLU A 38 3.67 -11.33 13.89
CA GLU A 38 3.37 -12.43 12.99
C GLU A 38 3.22 -11.95 11.53
N MET A 39 2.55 -10.80 11.31
CA MET A 39 2.45 -10.22 9.98
C MET A 39 3.83 -9.86 9.42
N LYS A 40 4.65 -9.17 10.19
CA LYS A 40 6.03 -8.84 9.81
C LYS A 40 6.86 -10.09 9.53
N GLN A 41 6.68 -11.14 10.32
CA GLN A 41 7.33 -12.42 10.08
C GLN A 41 6.93 -13.00 8.71
N TYR A 42 5.63 -13.11 8.40
CA TYR A 42 5.18 -13.62 7.10
C TYR A 42 5.66 -12.78 5.92
N MET A 43 5.65 -11.46 6.05
CA MET A 43 6.17 -10.58 4.99
C MET A 43 7.69 -10.76 4.82
N SER A 44 8.43 -10.95 5.91
CA SER A 44 9.87 -11.26 5.86
C SER A 44 10.14 -12.60 5.16
N GLU A 45 9.35 -13.62 5.43
CA GLU A 45 9.47 -14.94 4.79
C GLU A 45 9.20 -14.86 3.28
N MET A 46 8.17 -14.09 2.86
CA MET A 46 7.89 -13.85 1.44
C MET A 46 9.04 -13.10 0.77
N ALA A 47 9.56 -12.06 1.41
CA ALA A 47 10.67 -11.27 0.88
C ALA A 47 11.96 -12.10 0.78
N ALA A 48 12.27 -12.91 1.78
CA ALA A 48 13.42 -13.81 1.78
C ALA A 48 13.31 -14.84 0.64
N MET A 49 12.15 -15.44 0.47
CA MET A 49 11.89 -16.40 -0.63
C MET A 49 12.08 -15.75 -2.00
N ALA A 50 11.61 -14.52 -2.20
CA ALA A 50 11.80 -13.81 -3.47
C ALA A 50 13.30 -13.57 -3.73
N LYS A 51 14.03 -13.07 -2.74
CA LYS A 51 15.49 -12.85 -2.84
C LYS A 51 16.24 -14.16 -3.13
N GLU A 52 15.87 -15.26 -2.48
CA GLU A 52 16.48 -16.59 -2.72
C GLU A 52 16.33 -17.05 -4.17
N LYS A 53 15.21 -16.70 -4.80
CA LYS A 53 14.94 -17.00 -6.21
C LYS A 53 15.51 -16.00 -7.20
N GLY A 54 16.18 -14.95 -6.72
CA GLY A 54 16.71 -13.87 -7.55
C GLY A 54 15.64 -12.89 -8.02
N ALA A 55 14.45 -12.90 -7.42
CA ALA A 55 13.40 -11.91 -7.61
C ALA A 55 13.56 -10.74 -6.63
N VAL A 56 12.93 -9.63 -6.93
CA VAL A 56 12.95 -8.41 -6.11
C VAL A 56 11.65 -8.29 -5.32
N PRO A 57 11.67 -8.39 -3.98
CA PRO A 57 10.49 -8.10 -3.17
C PRO A 57 10.29 -6.59 -3.01
N VAL A 58 9.05 -6.14 -3.12
CA VAL A 58 8.62 -4.76 -2.85
C VAL A 58 7.42 -4.80 -1.91
N LEU A 59 7.55 -4.20 -0.73
CA LEU A 59 6.43 -4.05 0.20
C LEU A 59 5.55 -2.88 -0.23
N VAL A 60 4.24 -3.03 -0.09
CA VAL A 60 3.27 -1.96 -0.34
C VAL A 60 2.38 -1.82 0.87
N SER A 61 2.21 -0.60 1.38
CA SER A 61 1.26 -0.36 2.45
C SER A 61 -0.18 -0.42 1.91
N PRO A 62 -1.15 -0.91 2.71
CA PRO A 62 -2.55 -0.96 2.27
C PRO A 62 -3.07 0.45 1.96
N VAL A 63 -4.03 0.54 1.04
CA VAL A 63 -4.68 1.81 0.72
C VAL A 63 -5.28 2.47 1.95
N TYR A 64 -5.36 3.80 1.94
CA TYR A 64 -6.06 4.55 2.98
C TYR A 64 -7.53 4.12 3.07
N ASN A 65 -8.00 3.92 4.28
CA ASN A 65 -9.40 3.62 4.58
C ASN A 65 -9.96 4.67 5.55
N SER A 66 -10.89 5.48 5.10
CA SER A 66 -11.43 6.60 5.87
C SER A 66 -12.20 6.17 7.12
N LYS A 67 -12.76 4.96 7.12
CA LYS A 67 -13.57 4.45 8.23
C LYS A 67 -12.77 3.62 9.23
N TYR A 68 -11.78 2.85 8.74
CA TYR A 68 -11.07 1.85 9.54
C TYR A 68 -9.57 2.16 9.70
N GLN A 69 -9.13 3.33 9.28
CA GLN A 69 -7.74 3.75 9.28
C GLN A 69 -6.99 3.45 10.60
N HIS A 70 -7.60 3.76 11.72
CA HIS A 70 -6.99 3.56 13.05
C HIS A 70 -6.97 2.09 13.51
N LYS A 71 -7.46 1.17 12.70
CA LYS A 71 -7.50 -0.27 12.99
C LYS A 71 -6.44 -1.06 12.23
N THR A 72 -5.77 -0.47 11.26
CA THR A 72 -4.70 -1.12 10.50
C THR A 72 -3.33 -0.84 11.12
N TYR A 73 -2.42 -1.81 11.03
CA TYR A 73 -1.05 -1.66 11.56
C TYR A 73 -0.19 -0.69 10.77
N PHE A 74 -0.47 -0.56 9.46
CA PHE A 74 0.35 0.20 8.52
C PHE A 74 -0.36 1.48 8.04
N THR A 75 -0.87 2.25 8.99
CA THR A 75 -1.47 3.56 8.72
C THR A 75 -0.41 4.64 8.76
N TYR A 76 -0.37 5.47 7.74
CA TYR A 76 0.48 6.65 7.72
C TYR A 76 0.04 7.67 8.78
N SER A 77 1.00 8.12 9.56
CA SER A 77 0.79 9.16 10.57
C SER A 77 1.16 10.52 9.99
N THR A 78 0.20 11.42 9.89
CA THR A 78 0.45 12.80 9.45
C THR A 78 1.28 13.60 10.45
N SER A 79 1.18 13.30 11.75
CA SER A 79 1.93 13.98 12.81
C SER A 79 3.42 13.63 12.82
N THR A 80 3.76 12.36 12.58
CA THR A 80 5.16 11.89 12.54
C THR A 80 5.73 11.83 11.12
N LYS A 81 4.86 11.93 10.10
CA LYS A 81 5.20 11.75 8.68
C LYS A 81 5.82 10.36 8.38
N ILE A 82 5.49 9.36 9.18
CA ILE A 82 6.03 8.01 9.09
C ILE A 82 4.90 6.99 8.98
N ASN A 83 5.16 5.93 8.22
CA ASN A 83 4.36 4.70 8.23
C ASN A 83 5.23 3.55 8.73
N ALA A 84 4.73 2.78 9.68
CA ALA A 84 5.47 1.67 10.29
C ALA A 84 5.93 0.60 9.28
N ILE A 85 5.29 0.48 8.12
CA ILE A 85 5.74 -0.45 7.07
C ILE A 85 7.04 0.02 6.41
N THR A 86 7.26 1.34 6.28
CA THR A 86 8.49 1.87 5.67
C THR A 86 9.71 1.58 6.56
N GLU A 87 9.58 1.80 7.87
CA GLU A 87 10.62 1.45 8.84
C GLU A 87 10.89 -0.06 8.87
N PHE A 88 9.82 -0.86 8.79
CA PHE A 88 9.96 -2.31 8.74
C PHE A 88 10.68 -2.77 7.47
N ALA A 89 10.29 -2.25 6.30
CA ALA A 89 10.93 -2.58 5.02
C ALA A 89 12.42 -2.25 5.03
N GLU A 90 12.78 -1.07 5.54
CA GLU A 90 14.17 -0.65 5.71
C GLU A 90 14.93 -1.63 6.63
N SER A 91 14.33 -2.07 7.73
CA SER A 91 14.95 -2.99 8.68
C SER A 91 15.30 -4.36 8.10
N ILE A 92 14.58 -4.80 7.05
CA ILE A 92 14.82 -6.07 6.33
C ILE A 92 15.49 -5.87 4.96
N GLY A 93 15.89 -4.62 4.65
CA GLY A 93 16.55 -4.28 3.38
C GLY A 93 15.69 -4.56 2.15
N VAL A 94 14.43 -4.12 2.15
CA VAL A 94 13.43 -4.29 1.09
C VAL A 94 12.87 -2.93 0.68
N GLU A 95 12.65 -2.74 -0.60
CA GLU A 95 11.97 -1.57 -1.15
C GLU A 95 10.53 -1.46 -0.63
N CYS A 96 10.03 -0.25 -0.46
CA CYS A 96 8.68 0.00 0.02
C CYS A 96 7.98 1.12 -0.75
N ILE A 97 6.72 0.86 -1.13
CA ILE A 97 5.80 1.85 -1.70
C ILE A 97 4.77 2.20 -0.62
N ASP A 98 4.80 3.44 -0.12
CA ASP A 98 3.83 3.90 0.87
C ASP A 98 2.53 4.38 0.22
N LEU A 99 1.74 3.40 -0.24
CA LEU A 99 0.44 3.63 -0.86
C LEU A 99 -0.57 4.24 0.12
N ASN A 100 -0.46 3.92 1.42
CA ASN A 100 -1.33 4.49 2.44
C ASN A 100 -1.15 6.00 2.54
N LYS A 101 0.09 6.46 2.62
CA LYS A 101 0.43 7.89 2.63
C LYS A 101 -0.10 8.59 1.38
N TYR A 102 0.20 8.03 0.21
CA TYR A 102 -0.25 8.61 -1.06
C TYR A 102 -1.77 8.77 -1.11
N THR A 103 -2.50 7.69 -0.84
CA THR A 103 -3.96 7.69 -0.93
C THR A 103 -4.62 8.53 0.17
N GLN A 104 -4.00 8.62 1.35
CA GLN A 104 -4.46 9.52 2.42
C GLN A 104 -4.31 10.99 2.02
N LEU A 105 -3.16 11.39 1.50
CA LEU A 105 -2.92 12.76 1.04
C LEU A 105 -3.87 13.12 -0.11
N TYR A 106 -4.07 12.21 -1.05
CA TYR A 106 -5.03 12.41 -2.13
C TYR A 106 -6.45 12.68 -1.62
N VAL A 107 -6.94 11.84 -0.69
CA VAL A 107 -8.28 12.01 -0.11
C VAL A 107 -8.40 13.31 0.68
N ASN A 108 -7.39 13.67 1.46
CA ASN A 108 -7.39 14.90 2.24
C ASN A 108 -7.41 16.13 1.33
N GLN A 109 -6.61 16.13 0.28
CA GLN A 109 -6.62 17.21 -0.71
C GLN A 109 -7.98 17.33 -1.39
N ALA A 110 -8.58 16.22 -1.82
CA ALA A 110 -9.89 16.22 -2.46
C ALA A 110 -11.00 16.74 -1.52
N LYS A 111 -10.95 16.41 -0.23
CA LYS A 111 -11.87 16.96 0.77
C LYS A 111 -11.72 18.47 0.90
N THR A 112 -10.50 18.97 0.87
CA THR A 112 -10.19 20.40 0.94
C THR A 112 -10.69 21.13 -0.31
N ASP A 113 -10.35 20.63 -1.48
CA ASP A 113 -10.70 21.22 -2.78
C ASP A 113 -12.21 21.32 -3.00
N THR A 114 -12.94 20.32 -2.50
CA THR A 114 -14.41 20.25 -2.66
C THR A 114 -15.18 20.81 -1.47
N ASN A 115 -14.52 21.13 -0.36
CA ASN A 115 -15.13 21.45 0.92
C ASN A 115 -16.16 20.40 1.38
N ASP A 116 -15.91 19.11 1.06
CA ASP A 116 -16.76 17.96 1.39
C ASP A 116 -16.03 16.99 2.31
N THR A 117 -16.37 17.00 3.59
CA THR A 117 -15.81 16.09 4.60
C THR A 117 -16.14 14.62 4.34
N ASN A 118 -17.21 14.34 3.60
CA ASN A 118 -17.65 12.99 3.23
C ASN A 118 -17.14 12.56 1.85
N TRP A 119 -16.28 13.36 1.22
CA TRP A 119 -15.81 13.10 -0.14
C TRP A 119 -15.29 11.66 -0.33
N ALA A 120 -14.55 11.13 0.64
CA ALA A 120 -14.00 9.78 0.56
C ALA A 120 -15.09 8.70 0.47
N VAL A 121 -16.16 8.84 1.25
CA VAL A 121 -17.29 7.89 1.26
C VAL A 121 -18.06 7.93 -0.06
N ASN A 122 -18.17 9.11 -0.66
CA ASN A 122 -18.97 9.32 -1.86
C ASN A 122 -18.21 9.04 -3.16
N ASN A 123 -16.88 9.19 -3.17
CA ASN A 123 -16.08 9.20 -4.40
C ASN A 123 -14.89 8.23 -4.41
N TYR A 124 -14.27 8.01 -3.24
CA TYR A 124 -13.07 7.18 -3.13
C TYR A 124 -13.39 5.71 -2.83
N GLN A 125 -14.37 5.46 -1.97
CA GLN A 125 -14.80 4.13 -1.57
C GLN A 125 -16.23 3.85 -2.06
N VAL A 126 -16.55 2.58 -2.31
CA VAL A 126 -17.93 2.16 -2.60
C VAL A 126 -18.79 2.15 -1.33
N GLY A 127 -20.10 1.94 -1.45
CA GLY A 127 -21.06 2.08 -0.35
C GLY A 127 -20.81 1.24 0.91
N ASP A 128 -19.89 0.27 0.88
CA ASP A 128 -19.45 -0.48 2.07
C ASP A 128 -18.37 0.23 2.90
N ASN A 129 -17.86 1.36 2.40
CA ASN A 129 -16.79 2.17 3.00
C ASN A 129 -15.46 1.40 3.23
N LEU A 130 -15.22 0.37 2.47
CA LEU A 130 -14.01 -0.46 2.54
C LEU A 130 -13.34 -0.58 1.18
N HIS A 131 -14.06 -1.05 0.17
CA HIS A 131 -13.50 -1.27 -1.16
C HIS A 131 -13.41 0.04 -1.96
N LEU A 132 -12.42 0.12 -2.81
CA LEU A 132 -12.21 1.28 -3.69
C LEU A 132 -13.24 1.34 -4.81
N THR A 133 -13.59 2.55 -5.25
CA THR A 133 -14.23 2.73 -6.56
C THR A 133 -13.25 2.35 -7.66
N GLN A 134 -13.76 2.08 -8.86
CA GLN A 134 -12.90 1.78 -10.02
C GLN A 134 -11.88 2.91 -10.28
N HIS A 135 -12.32 4.17 -10.17
CA HIS A 135 -11.42 5.32 -10.31
C HIS A 135 -10.28 5.30 -9.30
N SER A 136 -10.60 5.06 -8.03
CA SER A 136 -9.61 5.04 -6.96
C SER A 136 -8.67 3.84 -7.03
N ALA A 137 -9.15 2.70 -7.51
CA ALA A 137 -8.31 1.53 -7.77
C ALA A 137 -7.31 1.79 -8.92
N LEU A 138 -7.76 2.44 -9.99
CA LEU A 138 -6.89 2.86 -11.11
C LEU A 138 -5.84 3.89 -10.65
N LEU A 139 -6.24 4.83 -9.79
CA LEU A 139 -5.32 5.80 -9.21
C LEU A 139 -4.24 5.10 -8.36
N ALA A 140 -4.64 4.19 -7.48
CA ALA A 140 -3.71 3.43 -6.65
C ALA A 140 -2.73 2.59 -7.47
N SER A 141 -3.22 1.88 -8.49
CA SER A 141 -2.35 1.08 -9.38
C SER A 141 -1.41 1.95 -10.23
N SER A 142 -1.84 3.14 -10.65
CA SER A 142 -0.99 4.08 -11.38
C SER A 142 0.15 4.61 -10.51
N PHE A 143 -0.13 4.85 -9.22
CA PHE A 143 0.92 5.24 -8.27
C PHE A 143 1.95 4.12 -8.08
N ILE A 144 1.49 2.88 -7.83
CA ILE A 144 2.38 1.72 -7.69
C ILE A 144 3.26 1.57 -8.94
N ALA A 145 2.67 1.67 -10.15
CA ALA A 145 3.41 1.56 -11.39
C ALA A 145 4.46 2.67 -11.55
N ALA A 146 4.14 3.92 -11.17
CA ALA A 146 5.06 5.04 -11.21
C ALA A 146 6.24 4.85 -10.23
N GLU A 147 5.96 4.39 -9.00
CA GLU A 147 6.98 4.10 -8.01
C GLU A 147 7.91 2.96 -8.46
N LEU A 148 7.36 1.86 -8.98
CA LEU A 148 8.18 0.77 -9.55
C LEU A 148 9.08 1.26 -10.68
N LYS A 149 8.55 2.11 -11.56
CA LYS A 149 9.34 2.73 -12.63
C LYS A 149 10.44 3.64 -12.09
N SER A 150 10.18 4.40 -11.03
CA SER A 150 11.20 5.25 -10.38
C SER A 150 12.31 4.43 -9.73
N MET A 151 12.00 3.22 -9.26
CA MET A 151 12.96 2.24 -8.74
C MET A 151 13.74 1.51 -9.85
N GLY A 152 13.42 1.76 -11.12
CA GLY A 152 14.11 1.18 -12.28
C GLY A 152 13.51 -0.12 -12.80
N TYR A 153 12.33 -0.51 -12.32
CA TYR A 153 11.63 -1.70 -12.83
C TYR A 153 10.78 -1.35 -14.06
N GLU A 154 10.77 -2.25 -15.04
CA GLU A 154 9.92 -2.09 -16.20
C GLU A 154 8.45 -2.29 -15.80
N THR A 155 7.62 -1.30 -16.10
CA THR A 155 6.18 -1.37 -15.98
C THR A 155 5.55 -1.14 -17.34
N THR A 156 4.46 -1.85 -17.63
CA THR A 156 3.67 -1.55 -18.83
C THR A 156 3.12 -0.12 -18.75
N ASP A 157 3.16 0.61 -19.85
CA ASP A 157 2.57 1.95 -19.91
C ASP A 157 1.05 1.83 -19.74
N TYR A 158 0.58 2.13 -18.54
CA TYR A 158 -0.85 2.33 -18.30
C TYR A 158 -1.23 3.72 -18.81
N SER A 159 -2.22 3.77 -19.69
CA SER A 159 -2.76 5.01 -20.28
C SER A 159 -3.50 5.90 -19.28
N TYR A 160 -3.48 5.56 -17.99
CA TYR A 160 -4.12 6.34 -16.94
C TYR A 160 -3.20 7.44 -16.45
N THR A 161 -3.68 8.69 -16.49
CA THR A 161 -2.88 9.84 -16.06
C THR A 161 -2.68 9.79 -14.55
N TYR A 162 -1.46 9.51 -14.14
CA TYR A 162 -1.01 9.64 -12.76
C TYR A 162 -1.06 11.11 -12.33
N LYS A 163 -1.74 11.39 -11.22
CA LYS A 163 -1.69 12.73 -10.60
C LYS A 163 -0.45 12.79 -9.72
N ASP A 164 0.53 13.56 -10.18
CA ASP A 164 1.72 13.85 -9.37
C ASP A 164 1.32 14.64 -8.11
N LEU A 165 1.49 14.03 -6.96
CA LEU A 165 1.25 14.64 -5.65
C LEU A 165 2.54 15.13 -4.97
N SER A 166 3.68 15.09 -5.66
CA SER A 166 4.95 15.59 -5.12
C SER A 166 4.90 17.08 -4.75
N SER A 167 3.97 17.81 -5.36
CA SER A 167 3.69 19.22 -5.05
C SER A 167 2.78 19.43 -3.83
N LEU A 168 2.15 18.37 -3.31
CA LEU A 168 1.40 18.47 -2.07
C LEU A 168 2.38 18.54 -0.92
N SER A 169 2.69 19.78 -0.51
CA SER A 169 3.48 19.98 0.70
C SER A 169 2.73 19.37 1.89
N ALA A 170 3.44 18.62 2.71
CA ALA A 170 2.92 18.06 3.95
C ALA A 170 2.57 19.16 5.00
N ASP A 171 2.55 20.42 4.59
CA ASP A 171 2.47 21.61 5.45
C ASP A 171 1.12 22.33 5.36
N SER A 172 0.09 21.74 4.78
CA SER A 172 -1.27 22.25 4.94
C SER A 172 -1.94 21.54 6.13
N ASP A 173 -1.75 22.10 7.31
CA ASP A 173 -2.57 21.83 8.50
C ASP A 173 -4.03 22.26 8.27
#